data_55cd4bdcb586a098ca7b3df518f7f249
#
_entry.id   55cd4bdcb586a098ca7b3df518f7f249
#
_cell.length_a   1.000
_cell.length_b   1.000
_cell.length_c   1.000
_cell.angle_alpha   90.00
_cell.angle_beta   90.00
_cell.angle_gamma   90.00
#
_symmetry.space_group_name_H-M   'P 1'
#
loop_
_entity.id
_entity.type
_entity.pdbx_description
1 polymer ?
#
loop_
_entity_poly.entity_id
_entity_poly.type
_entity_poly.pdbx_seq_one_letter_code
_entity_poly.pdbx_strand_id
1 'polypeptide(L)'
;MDFVPTIDIVKPDIFVVNADGSSETKRKFCEERGIEYVVLERTPAEGLTARSSTDIKDSTCQLPTRLDLAGTWIDQPYVSCFAPGWAITMSLVPTFEVRERCGLSTSTRNMIKKIWPVKLPDMNPEILAKLVFCFENDPERSDGIVSGAQDSIGICMPGLCRHYYNNRFWPEKFETCHDDEVLDWLESHLCMIPMEPRRPGCSVVDGKDITEPKVKALAKAADDCWNAILAKDFEAFASAFKASFDAQVAMFPAMIQGCVQGFIDKYSMLPEVHAWKMPGAGGGGYLVLVVDEVKAFRE
;
A
#
# COMPACT_ATOMS: atom_id res chain seq x y z
N MET A 1 10.95 30.13 -10.51
CA MET A 1 12.07 29.29 -11.02
C MET A 1 13.25 29.53 -10.08
N ASP A 2 13.73 28.49 -9.42
CA ASP A 2 14.71 28.60 -8.32
C ASP A 2 16.13 29.01 -8.77
N PHE A 3 16.42 28.87 -10.06
CA PHE A 3 17.75 29.22 -10.62
C PHE A 3 17.90 30.67 -11.05
N VAL A 4 16.82 31.42 -11.20
CA VAL A 4 16.85 32.82 -11.69
C VAL A 4 17.74 33.73 -10.84
N PRO A 5 17.63 33.74 -9.50
CA PRO A 5 18.50 34.58 -8.67
C PRO A 5 19.99 34.25 -8.84
N THR A 6 20.29 32.95 -9.02
CA THR A 6 21.68 32.51 -9.22
C THR A 6 22.26 33.00 -10.55
N ILE A 7 21.48 32.93 -11.63
CA ILE A 7 21.92 33.43 -12.96
C ILE A 7 22.14 34.93 -12.95
N ASP A 8 21.27 35.68 -12.29
CA ASP A 8 21.40 37.14 -12.19
C ASP A 8 22.67 37.57 -11.42
N ILE A 9 23.13 36.72 -10.48
CA ILE A 9 24.39 36.96 -9.73
C ILE A 9 25.61 36.50 -10.53
N VAL A 10 25.59 35.29 -11.08
CA VAL A 10 26.74 34.62 -11.72
C VAL A 10 26.97 35.14 -13.14
N LYS A 11 25.90 35.51 -13.85
CA LYS A 11 25.89 35.95 -15.26
C LYS A 11 26.66 35.00 -16.16
N PRO A 12 26.28 33.72 -16.25
CA PRO A 12 26.99 32.73 -17.03
C PRO A 12 26.82 32.97 -18.54
N ASP A 13 27.83 32.61 -19.31
CA ASP A 13 27.76 32.60 -20.79
C ASP A 13 27.02 31.35 -21.29
N ILE A 14 27.10 30.23 -20.53
CA ILE A 14 26.54 28.95 -20.90
C ILE A 14 25.70 28.40 -19.72
N PHE A 15 24.48 27.93 -20.01
CA PHE A 15 23.62 27.23 -19.06
C PHE A 15 23.45 25.79 -19.51
N VAL A 16 24.00 24.87 -18.73
CA VAL A 16 24.01 23.44 -19.04
C VAL A 16 22.95 22.70 -18.22
N VAL A 17 22.17 21.88 -18.88
CA VAL A 17 21.19 20.98 -18.23
C VAL A 17 21.29 19.57 -18.79
N ASN A 18 20.88 18.59 -18.01
CA ASN A 18 20.64 17.24 -18.55
C ASN A 18 19.31 17.22 -19.31
N ALA A 19 19.12 16.24 -20.21
CA ALA A 19 17.91 16.09 -21.02
C ALA A 19 16.63 16.02 -20.16
N ASP A 20 16.67 15.30 -19.03
CA ASP A 20 15.57 15.18 -18.07
C ASP A 20 15.26 16.47 -17.29
N GLY A 21 16.20 17.38 -17.20
CA GLY A 21 16.06 18.71 -16.59
C GLY A 21 15.77 19.84 -17.56
N SER A 22 15.75 19.56 -18.88
CA SER A 22 15.48 20.54 -19.93
C SER A 22 13.99 20.92 -19.98
N SER A 23 13.72 22.19 -20.24
CA SER A 23 12.36 22.68 -20.48
C SER A 23 12.36 23.88 -21.41
N GLU A 24 11.27 24.02 -22.17
CA GLU A 24 11.08 25.16 -23.08
C GLU A 24 11.16 26.51 -22.35
N THR A 25 10.67 26.55 -21.11
CA THR A 25 10.72 27.75 -20.26
C THR A 25 12.17 28.18 -19.93
N LYS A 26 13.03 27.17 -19.62
CA LYS A 26 14.46 27.44 -19.35
C LYS A 26 15.19 27.89 -20.62
N ARG A 27 14.86 27.27 -21.75
CA ARG A 27 15.44 27.62 -23.06
C ARG A 27 15.13 29.07 -23.39
N LYS A 28 13.86 29.49 -23.38
CA LYS A 28 13.43 30.86 -23.64
C LYS A 28 14.07 31.87 -22.69
N PHE A 29 14.14 31.51 -21.40
CA PHE A 29 14.77 32.34 -20.39
C PHE A 29 16.26 32.64 -20.71
N CYS A 30 17.01 31.64 -21.21
CA CYS A 30 18.40 31.79 -21.62
C CYS A 30 18.52 32.57 -22.92
N GLU A 31 17.69 32.32 -23.91
CA GLU A 31 17.65 33.06 -25.19
C GLU A 31 17.43 34.56 -24.98
N GLU A 32 16.49 34.95 -24.13
CA GLU A 32 16.18 36.34 -23.78
C GLU A 32 17.37 37.07 -23.14
N ARG A 33 18.31 36.33 -22.56
CA ARG A 33 19.49 36.86 -21.87
C ARG A 33 20.80 36.66 -22.63
N GLY A 34 20.73 36.06 -23.81
CA GLY A 34 21.93 35.80 -24.64
C GLY A 34 22.82 34.71 -24.04
N ILE A 35 22.24 33.79 -23.18
CA ILE A 35 22.97 32.69 -22.56
C ILE A 35 22.83 31.46 -23.46
N GLU A 36 23.95 30.85 -23.80
CA GLU A 36 23.94 29.59 -24.56
C GLU A 36 23.27 28.45 -23.72
N TYR A 37 22.24 27.80 -24.27
CA TYR A 37 21.53 26.74 -23.61
C TYR A 37 21.96 25.37 -24.13
N VAL A 38 22.72 24.62 -23.34
CA VAL A 38 23.28 23.32 -23.71
C VAL A 38 22.55 22.20 -22.99
N VAL A 39 22.06 21.22 -23.75
CA VAL A 39 21.41 19.98 -23.20
C VAL A 39 22.39 18.83 -23.37
N LEU A 40 22.74 18.21 -22.26
CA LEU A 40 23.60 17.01 -22.24
C LEU A 40 22.76 15.76 -22.09
N GLU A 41 23.08 14.76 -22.92
CA GLU A 41 22.53 13.41 -22.71
C GLU A 41 23.20 12.77 -21.50
N ARG A 42 22.38 12.09 -20.67
CA ARG A 42 22.88 11.28 -19.57
C ARG A 42 23.45 9.98 -20.12
N THR A 43 24.75 9.91 -20.26
CA THR A 43 25.44 8.67 -20.63
C THR A 43 26.03 8.06 -19.35
N PRO A 44 25.50 6.92 -18.85
CA PRO A 44 26.12 6.22 -17.74
C PRO A 44 27.55 5.79 -18.07
N ALA A 45 28.43 5.73 -17.09
CA ALA A 45 29.75 5.14 -17.30
C ALA A 45 29.61 3.66 -17.68
N GLU A 46 30.58 3.16 -18.43
CA GLU A 46 30.58 1.78 -18.92
C GLU A 46 30.35 0.76 -17.76
N GLY A 47 29.38 -0.13 -17.93
CA GLY A 47 28.98 -1.11 -16.91
C GLY A 47 28.00 -0.58 -15.86
N LEU A 48 27.56 0.68 -15.91
CA LEU A 48 26.56 1.23 -14.99
C LEU A 48 25.22 1.46 -15.66
N THR A 49 24.13 1.17 -14.94
CA THR A 49 22.77 1.52 -15.38
C THR A 49 22.48 2.99 -15.10
N ALA A 50 21.80 3.68 -16.02
CA ALA A 50 21.31 5.03 -15.78
C ALA A 50 20.39 5.07 -14.55
N ARG A 51 20.67 5.98 -13.61
CA ARG A 51 19.84 6.21 -12.42
C ARG A 51 19.56 7.68 -12.24
N SER A 52 18.30 8.04 -11.96
CA SER A 52 17.96 9.39 -11.55
C SER A 52 18.22 9.58 -10.04
N SER A 53 18.26 10.83 -9.58
CA SER A 53 18.31 11.10 -8.12
C SER A 53 17.05 10.62 -7.41
N THR A 54 15.93 10.55 -8.11
CA THR A 54 14.67 9.96 -7.61
C THR A 54 14.82 8.44 -7.47
N ASP A 55 15.35 7.75 -8.49
CA ASP A 55 15.60 6.30 -8.44
C ASP A 55 16.54 5.93 -7.29
N ILE A 56 17.59 6.75 -7.05
CA ILE A 56 18.52 6.55 -5.93
C ILE A 56 17.79 6.73 -4.59
N LYS A 57 16.98 7.77 -4.45
CA LYS A 57 16.18 8.00 -3.23
C LYS A 57 15.17 6.90 -2.99
N ASP A 58 14.51 6.43 -4.02
CA ASP A 58 13.50 5.37 -3.92
C ASP A 58 14.15 4.00 -3.69
N SER A 59 15.31 3.72 -4.28
CA SER A 59 16.09 2.50 -4.03
C SER A 59 16.69 2.42 -2.62
N THR A 60 16.83 3.55 -1.92
CA THR A 60 17.28 3.60 -0.51
C THR A 60 16.13 3.60 0.49
N CYS A 61 14.89 3.75 0.05
CA CYS A 61 13.72 3.77 0.92
C CYS A 61 13.35 2.34 1.34
N GLN A 62 13.66 2.01 2.60
CA GLN A 62 13.36 0.72 3.22
C GLN A 62 12.05 0.74 4.03
N LEU A 63 11.23 1.77 3.84
CA LEU A 63 9.95 1.86 4.55
C LEU A 63 9.02 0.73 4.10
N PRO A 64 8.49 -0.06 5.03
CA PRO A 64 7.53 -1.10 4.72
C PRO A 64 6.23 -0.53 4.12
N THR A 65 5.47 -1.42 3.51
CA THR A 65 4.08 -1.19 3.16
C THR A 65 3.22 -2.29 3.78
N ARG A 66 1.93 -2.03 3.94
CA ARG A 66 1.00 -2.99 4.53
C ARG A 66 0.25 -3.75 3.45
N LEU A 67 0.20 -5.07 3.55
CA LEU A 67 -0.79 -5.91 2.91
C LEU A 67 -1.79 -6.40 3.95
N ASP A 68 -3.09 -6.19 3.75
CA ASP A 68 -4.15 -6.78 4.57
C ASP A 68 -4.62 -8.10 3.98
N LEU A 69 -4.68 -9.12 4.82
CA LEU A 69 -5.08 -10.47 4.42
C LEU A 69 -6.55 -10.74 4.71
N ALA A 70 -7.05 -10.34 5.88
CA ALA A 70 -8.45 -10.53 6.25
C ALA A 70 -8.91 -9.49 7.27
N GLY A 71 -10.22 -9.34 7.45
CA GLY A 71 -10.80 -8.47 8.48
C GLY A 71 -10.70 -6.97 8.20
N THR A 72 -10.35 -6.55 6.98
CA THR A 72 -10.26 -5.14 6.60
C THR A 72 -11.59 -4.42 6.83
N TRP A 73 -11.54 -3.18 7.31
CA TRP A 73 -12.64 -2.35 7.80
C TRP A 73 -13.09 -2.60 9.24
N ILE A 74 -12.69 -3.71 9.89
CA ILE A 74 -13.06 -3.97 11.30
C ILE A 74 -12.45 -2.94 12.26
N ASP A 75 -11.36 -2.27 11.85
CA ASP A 75 -10.68 -1.17 12.56
C ASP A 75 -11.48 0.13 12.59
N GLN A 76 -12.62 0.16 11.90
CA GLN A 76 -13.55 1.27 11.93
C GLN A 76 -14.63 1.03 12.98
N PRO A 77 -14.83 1.92 13.98
CA PRO A 77 -15.85 1.76 15.00
C PRO A 77 -17.25 1.57 14.44
N TYR A 78 -17.60 2.23 13.33
CA TYR A 78 -18.90 2.07 12.68
C TYR A 78 -19.10 0.70 12.01
N VAL A 79 -18.07 -0.15 11.98
CA VAL A 79 -18.12 -1.57 11.59
C VAL A 79 -18.06 -2.43 12.85
N SER A 80 -17.00 -2.29 13.68
CA SER A 80 -16.80 -3.15 14.84
C SER A 80 -17.80 -2.93 15.99
N CYS A 81 -18.64 -1.89 15.92
CA CYS A 81 -19.78 -1.75 16.86
C CYS A 81 -20.86 -2.83 16.65
N PHE A 82 -20.96 -3.44 15.47
CA PHE A 82 -21.92 -4.53 15.20
C PHE A 82 -21.41 -5.90 15.69
N ALA A 83 -20.12 -6.14 15.57
CA ALA A 83 -19.44 -7.29 16.13
C ALA A 83 -17.93 -7.02 16.20
N PRO A 84 -17.27 -7.36 17.31
CA PRO A 84 -15.82 -7.23 17.42
C PRO A 84 -15.12 -8.29 16.55
N GLY A 85 -13.86 -8.05 16.20
CA GLY A 85 -13.10 -8.99 15.40
C GLY A 85 -11.66 -8.58 15.15
N TRP A 86 -10.94 -9.43 14.43
CA TRP A 86 -9.55 -9.25 14.08
C TRP A 86 -9.41 -8.66 12.67
N ALA A 87 -8.43 -7.79 12.50
CA ALA A 87 -7.82 -7.51 11.20
C ALA A 87 -6.46 -8.19 11.15
N ILE A 88 -6.09 -8.73 9.99
CA ILE A 88 -4.81 -9.40 9.76
C ILE A 88 -4.03 -8.60 8.73
N THR A 89 -2.81 -8.18 9.10
CA THR A 89 -1.91 -7.42 8.22
C THR A 89 -0.53 -8.06 8.18
N MET A 90 0.13 -7.91 7.03
CA MET A 90 1.51 -8.30 6.82
C MET A 90 2.32 -7.08 6.41
N SER A 91 3.47 -6.89 7.04
CA SER A 91 4.43 -5.86 6.70
C SER A 91 5.33 -6.35 5.57
N LEU A 92 5.35 -5.61 4.46
CA LEU A 92 6.16 -5.93 3.28
C LEU A 92 7.23 -4.86 3.07
N VAL A 93 8.47 -5.28 2.82
CA VAL A 93 9.49 -4.39 2.26
C VAL A 93 9.35 -4.44 0.74
N PRO A 94 8.84 -3.39 0.08
CA PRO A 94 8.58 -3.44 -1.33
C PRO A 94 9.88 -3.48 -2.14
N THR A 95 9.96 -4.42 -3.07
CA THR A 95 11.03 -4.52 -4.08
C THR A 95 10.67 -3.79 -5.38
N PHE A 96 9.54 -3.09 -5.38
CA PHE A 96 8.98 -2.36 -6.52
C PHE A 96 8.45 -0.99 -6.05
N GLU A 97 8.23 -0.09 -7.01
CA GLU A 97 7.62 1.20 -6.71
C GLU A 97 6.16 1.04 -6.31
N VAL A 98 5.82 1.50 -5.11
CA VAL A 98 4.46 1.48 -4.59
C VAL A 98 3.72 2.73 -5.07
N ARG A 99 2.77 2.55 -5.99
CA ARG A 99 1.97 3.64 -6.57
C ARG A 99 0.96 4.19 -5.54
N GLU A 100 0.60 5.45 -5.71
CA GLU A 100 -0.45 6.06 -4.87
C GLU A 100 -1.83 5.40 -5.10
N ARG A 101 -2.66 5.41 -4.07
CA ARG A 101 -4.05 4.93 -4.10
C ARG A 101 -4.21 3.47 -4.56
N CYS A 102 -3.24 2.63 -4.22
CA CYS A 102 -3.19 1.23 -4.66
C CYS A 102 -3.61 0.21 -3.59
N GLY A 103 -4.08 0.65 -2.41
CA GLY A 103 -4.55 -0.23 -1.34
C GLY A 103 -3.45 -0.80 -0.43
N LEU A 104 -2.20 -0.37 -0.59
CA LEU A 104 -1.04 -0.81 0.19
C LEU A 104 -0.61 0.24 1.23
N SER A 105 -1.53 0.90 1.90
CA SER A 105 -1.27 1.95 2.91
C SER A 105 -0.40 3.11 2.41
N THR A 106 -0.56 3.49 1.14
CA THR A 106 0.33 4.48 0.51
C THR A 106 0.22 5.87 1.10
N SER A 107 -0.96 6.31 1.55
CA SER A 107 -1.14 7.59 2.24
C SER A 107 -0.34 7.65 3.53
N THR A 108 -0.50 6.66 4.40
CA THR A 108 0.21 6.53 5.67
C THR A 108 1.72 6.41 5.43
N ARG A 109 2.14 5.57 4.48
CA ARG A 109 3.55 5.41 4.10
C ARG A 109 4.17 6.71 3.60
N ASN A 110 3.46 7.48 2.77
CA ASN A 110 3.94 8.77 2.26
C ASN A 110 4.04 9.82 3.37
N MET A 111 3.15 9.78 4.36
CA MET A 111 3.27 10.62 5.56
C MET A 111 4.52 10.22 6.36
N ILE A 112 4.72 8.94 6.62
CA ILE A 112 5.92 8.41 7.31
C ILE A 112 7.20 8.81 6.58
N LYS A 113 7.24 8.71 5.23
CA LYS A 113 8.40 9.09 4.40
C LYS A 113 8.80 10.56 4.56
N LYS A 114 7.86 11.46 4.88
CA LYS A 114 8.16 12.87 5.17
C LYS A 114 8.90 13.05 6.50
N ILE A 115 8.66 12.16 7.47
CA ILE A 115 9.26 12.20 8.81
C ILE A 115 10.56 11.38 8.82
N TRP A 116 10.51 10.16 8.27
CA TRP A 116 11.61 9.19 8.19
C TRP A 116 11.80 8.74 6.74
N PRO A 117 12.61 9.44 5.95
CA PRO A 117 12.64 9.23 4.48
C PRO A 117 13.29 7.91 4.05
N VAL A 118 14.10 7.26 4.90
CA VAL A 118 14.87 6.06 4.55
C VAL A 118 14.32 4.80 5.20
N LYS A 119 14.17 4.81 6.53
CA LYS A 119 13.71 3.67 7.32
C LYS A 119 12.97 4.13 8.56
N LEU A 120 12.18 3.24 9.14
CA LEU A 120 11.56 3.47 10.44
C LEU A 120 12.63 3.60 11.55
N PRO A 121 12.38 4.38 12.61
CA PRO A 121 13.28 4.45 13.75
C PRO A 121 13.30 3.10 14.51
N ASP A 122 14.44 2.80 15.11
CA ASP A 122 14.60 1.62 15.96
C ASP A 122 13.98 1.88 17.35
N MET A 123 12.73 1.49 17.50
CA MET A 123 11.95 1.62 18.72
C MET A 123 10.90 0.52 18.83
N ASN A 124 10.20 0.45 19.95
CA ASN A 124 9.11 -0.52 20.11
C ASN A 124 8.05 -0.35 19.00
N PRO A 125 7.77 -1.40 18.21
CA PRO A 125 6.90 -1.31 17.03
C PRO A 125 5.46 -0.87 17.35
N GLU A 126 4.90 -1.28 18.48
CA GLU A 126 3.56 -0.89 18.91
C GLU A 126 3.50 0.61 19.26
N ILE A 127 4.51 1.13 19.96
CA ILE A 127 4.62 2.57 20.26
C ILE A 127 4.76 3.34 18.96
N LEU A 128 5.59 2.87 18.02
CA LEU A 128 5.77 3.51 16.72
C LEU A 128 4.47 3.52 15.92
N ALA A 129 3.77 2.40 15.86
CA ALA A 129 2.47 2.30 15.20
C ALA A 129 1.46 3.29 15.78
N LYS A 130 1.44 3.44 17.10
CA LYS A 130 0.56 4.40 17.78
C LYS A 130 0.92 5.86 17.50
N LEU A 131 2.21 6.18 17.43
CA LEU A 131 2.67 7.51 17.01
C LEU A 131 2.25 7.81 15.57
N VAL A 132 2.46 6.86 14.64
CA VAL A 132 2.06 6.99 13.23
C VAL A 132 0.55 7.18 13.12
N PHE A 133 -0.25 6.40 13.86
CA PHE A 133 -1.70 6.55 13.92
C PHE A 133 -2.11 7.95 14.42
N CYS A 134 -1.46 8.48 15.44
CA CYS A 134 -1.74 9.84 15.93
C CYS A 134 -1.36 10.90 14.89
N PHE A 135 -0.24 10.76 14.19
CA PHE A 135 0.16 11.69 13.13
C PHE A 135 -0.81 11.66 11.93
N GLU A 136 -1.31 10.50 11.55
CA GLU A 136 -2.28 10.36 10.46
C GLU A 136 -3.62 11.02 10.81
N ASN A 137 -4.01 10.95 12.07
CA ASN A 137 -5.27 11.47 12.59
C ASN A 137 -5.14 12.84 13.31
N ASP A 138 -4.04 13.56 13.04
CA ASP A 138 -3.85 14.92 13.55
C ASP A 138 -5.00 15.83 13.08
N PRO A 139 -5.78 16.44 13.98
CA PRO A 139 -6.92 17.28 13.61
C PRO A 139 -6.58 18.47 12.69
N GLU A 140 -5.33 18.96 12.74
CA GLU A 140 -4.87 20.03 11.84
C GLU A 140 -4.61 19.56 10.41
N ARG A 141 -4.55 18.25 10.17
CA ARG A 141 -4.19 17.62 8.89
C ARG A 141 -5.29 16.74 8.30
N SER A 142 -6.21 16.28 9.14
CA SER A 142 -7.31 15.41 8.72
C SER A 142 -8.54 16.25 8.38
N ASP A 143 -9.30 15.82 7.37
CA ASP A 143 -10.60 16.41 7.00
C ASP A 143 -11.72 16.05 8.00
N GLY A 144 -11.37 15.76 9.26
CA GLY A 144 -12.29 15.32 10.31
C GLY A 144 -12.69 13.83 10.20
N ILE A 145 -12.13 13.10 9.26
CA ILE A 145 -12.33 11.66 9.10
C ILE A 145 -11.16 10.94 9.79
N VAL A 146 -11.48 10.13 10.80
CA VAL A 146 -10.47 9.32 11.50
C VAL A 146 -10.18 8.04 10.71
N SER A 147 -8.93 7.87 10.29
CA SER A 147 -8.44 6.62 9.71
C SER A 147 -8.33 5.55 10.79
N GLY A 148 -8.63 4.29 10.46
CA GLY A 148 -8.38 3.17 11.35
C GLY A 148 -6.89 2.87 11.54
N ALA A 149 -6.54 2.06 12.52
CA ALA A 149 -5.14 1.83 12.89
C ALA A 149 -4.45 0.72 12.07
N GLN A 150 -5.17 0.00 11.22
CA GLN A 150 -4.57 -1.15 10.48
C GLN A 150 -3.40 -0.75 9.58
N ASP A 151 -3.41 0.47 9.01
CA ASP A 151 -2.36 0.94 8.12
C ASP A 151 -1.08 1.23 8.88
N SER A 152 -1.16 1.97 9.98
CA SER A 152 -0.03 2.27 10.85
C SER A 152 0.55 1.01 11.51
N ILE A 153 -0.31 0.09 11.94
CA ILE A 153 0.10 -1.19 12.54
C ILE A 153 0.80 -2.05 11.50
N GLY A 154 0.19 -2.27 10.34
CA GLY A 154 0.75 -3.14 9.30
C GLY A 154 2.05 -2.62 8.68
N ILE A 155 2.34 -1.30 8.76
CA ILE A 155 3.64 -0.74 8.37
C ILE A 155 4.69 -0.92 9.47
N CYS A 156 4.32 -0.70 10.74
CA CYS A 156 5.27 -0.63 11.85
C CYS A 156 5.53 -1.97 12.54
N MET A 157 4.54 -2.89 12.54
CA MET A 157 4.67 -4.21 13.14
C MET A 157 5.29 -5.17 12.12
N PRO A 158 6.49 -5.71 12.36
CA PRO A 158 7.16 -6.60 11.40
C PRO A 158 6.47 -7.97 11.31
N GLY A 159 6.56 -8.59 10.14
CA GLY A 159 6.01 -9.92 9.89
C GLY A 159 4.49 -9.90 9.74
N LEU A 160 3.85 -10.95 10.23
CA LEU A 160 2.41 -11.13 10.23
C LEU A 160 1.84 -10.73 11.59
N CYS A 161 0.79 -9.89 11.59
CA CYS A 161 0.16 -9.40 12.80
C CYS A 161 -1.37 -9.47 12.66
N ARG A 162 -2.07 -9.93 13.70
CA ARG A 162 -3.49 -9.67 13.86
C ARG A 162 -3.76 -8.77 15.05
N HIS A 163 -4.73 -7.89 14.90
CA HIS A 163 -5.09 -6.88 15.89
C HIS A 163 -6.61 -6.84 16.06
N TYR A 164 -7.07 -6.87 17.31
CA TYR A 164 -8.47 -7.06 17.68
C TYR A 164 -9.17 -5.74 17.96
N TYR A 165 -10.28 -5.49 17.30
CA TYR A 165 -11.10 -4.30 17.46
C TYR A 165 -12.45 -4.58 18.07
N ASN A 166 -12.87 -3.68 18.96
CA ASN A 166 -14.14 -3.72 19.64
C ASN A 166 -14.64 -2.27 19.80
N ASN A 167 -15.28 -1.74 18.77
CA ASN A 167 -15.85 -0.40 18.73
C ASN A 167 -14.83 0.74 19.07
N ARG A 168 -13.56 0.53 18.67
CA ARG A 168 -12.48 1.51 18.87
C ARG A 168 -11.59 1.59 17.66
N PHE A 169 -10.97 2.74 17.40
CA PHE A 169 -9.98 2.92 16.32
C PHE A 169 -8.64 2.25 16.62
N TRP A 170 -8.26 2.12 17.92
CA TRP A 170 -7.05 1.43 18.34
C TRP A 170 -7.40 0.04 18.90
N PRO A 171 -6.69 -1.01 18.50
CA PRO A 171 -7.02 -2.37 18.91
C PRO A 171 -6.77 -2.61 20.42
N GLU A 172 -7.50 -3.57 20.98
CA GLU A 172 -7.37 -3.99 22.38
C GLU A 172 -6.27 -5.04 22.57
N LYS A 173 -5.95 -5.80 21.52
CA LYS A 173 -5.00 -6.91 21.57
C LYS A 173 -4.24 -7.01 20.25
N PHE A 174 -3.03 -7.55 20.36
CA PHE A 174 -2.17 -7.91 19.24
C PHE A 174 -1.71 -9.35 19.37
N GLU A 175 -1.58 -10.04 18.25
CA GLU A 175 -0.88 -11.30 18.13
C GLU A 175 -0.02 -11.25 16.88
N THR A 176 1.25 -11.65 17.01
CA THR A 176 2.23 -11.60 15.93
C THR A 176 2.78 -12.99 15.62
N CYS A 177 3.12 -13.21 14.37
CA CYS A 177 3.83 -14.40 13.92
C CYS A 177 5.10 -13.95 13.19
N HIS A 178 6.26 -14.43 13.67
CA HIS A 178 7.58 -14.18 13.11
C HIS A 178 8.27 -15.50 12.71
N ASP A 179 7.50 -16.57 12.58
CA ASP A 179 7.97 -17.87 12.14
C ASP A 179 8.30 -17.82 10.64
N ASP A 180 9.58 -17.94 10.30
CA ASP A 180 10.06 -17.86 8.93
C ASP A 180 9.40 -18.93 8.04
N GLU A 181 9.14 -20.14 8.56
CA GLU A 181 8.46 -21.19 7.77
C GLU A 181 7.02 -20.80 7.40
N VAL A 182 6.30 -20.10 8.30
CA VAL A 182 4.95 -19.62 8.06
C VAL A 182 4.98 -18.46 7.08
N LEU A 183 5.94 -17.53 7.23
CA LEU A 183 6.06 -16.36 6.37
C LEU A 183 6.47 -16.76 4.95
N ASP A 184 7.46 -17.65 4.80
CA ASP A 184 7.92 -18.18 3.50
C ASP A 184 6.80 -18.95 2.79
N TRP A 185 6.05 -19.78 3.55
CA TRP A 185 4.89 -20.47 3.02
C TRP A 185 3.82 -19.49 2.51
N LEU A 186 3.50 -18.45 3.28
CA LEU A 186 2.53 -17.44 2.89
C LEU A 186 2.98 -16.66 1.64
N GLU A 187 4.27 -16.29 1.57
CA GLU A 187 4.85 -15.61 0.40
C GLU A 187 4.82 -16.49 -0.85
N SER A 188 5.00 -17.81 -0.72
CA SER A 188 4.95 -18.75 -1.83
C SER A 188 3.56 -18.90 -2.47
N HIS A 189 2.51 -18.51 -1.76
CA HIS A 189 1.12 -18.62 -2.22
C HIS A 189 0.44 -17.29 -2.56
N LEU A 190 1.06 -16.13 -2.30
CA LEU A 190 0.47 -14.83 -2.55
C LEU A 190 1.09 -14.13 -3.77
N CYS A 191 0.27 -13.87 -4.78
CA CYS A 191 0.68 -13.12 -5.97
C CYS A 191 -0.09 -11.81 -6.08
N MET A 192 0.61 -10.69 -6.29
CA MET A 192 0.01 -9.37 -6.48
C MET A 192 -0.01 -8.99 -7.97
N ILE A 193 -1.20 -8.77 -8.50
CA ILE A 193 -1.41 -8.33 -9.88
C ILE A 193 -1.66 -6.82 -9.90
N PRO A 194 -0.81 -6.03 -10.56
CA PRO A 194 -1.00 -4.58 -10.63
C PRO A 194 -2.19 -4.23 -11.53
N MET A 195 -2.98 -3.28 -11.06
CA MET A 195 -4.08 -2.67 -11.80
C MET A 195 -3.93 -1.15 -11.81
N GLU A 196 -4.81 -0.44 -12.54
CA GLU A 196 -4.88 1.00 -12.45
C GLU A 196 -5.21 1.44 -11.00
N PRO A 197 -4.55 2.48 -10.49
CA PRO A 197 -4.88 3.05 -9.18
C PRO A 197 -6.32 3.50 -9.11
N ARG A 198 -6.90 3.48 -7.92
CA ARG A 198 -8.26 4.02 -7.70
C ARG A 198 -8.33 5.48 -8.16
N ARG A 199 -9.32 5.78 -9.01
CA ARG A 199 -9.51 7.13 -9.58
C ARG A 199 -9.76 8.17 -8.48
N PRO A 200 -9.24 9.41 -8.62
CA PRO A 200 -9.61 10.51 -7.75
C PRO A 200 -11.14 10.71 -7.74
N GLY A 201 -11.72 11.01 -6.58
CA GLY A 201 -13.15 11.19 -6.42
C GLY A 201 -13.99 9.90 -6.31
N CYS A 202 -13.40 8.72 -6.56
CA CYS A 202 -14.08 7.44 -6.27
C CYS A 202 -14.21 7.22 -4.76
N SER A 203 -15.45 7.18 -4.27
CA SER A 203 -15.76 6.78 -2.91
C SER A 203 -16.07 5.28 -2.87
N VAL A 204 -15.33 4.55 -2.02
CA VAL A 204 -15.56 3.11 -1.81
C VAL A 204 -16.60 2.85 -0.72
N VAL A 205 -16.98 3.89 0.03
CA VAL A 205 -18.01 3.80 1.07
C VAL A 205 -19.41 4.17 0.59
N ASP A 206 -19.55 4.54 -0.69
CA ASP A 206 -20.86 4.82 -1.27
C ASP A 206 -21.69 3.54 -1.36
N GLY A 207 -22.95 3.63 -0.97
CA GLY A 207 -23.84 2.48 -0.96
C GLY A 207 -23.47 1.42 0.09
N LYS A 208 -22.69 1.77 1.13
CA LYS A 208 -22.36 0.84 2.21
C LYS A 208 -23.61 0.28 2.88
N ASP A 209 -23.59 -1.01 3.12
CA ASP A 209 -24.67 -1.76 3.77
C ASP A 209 -24.09 -2.65 4.89
N ILE A 210 -23.84 -2.01 6.04
CA ILE A 210 -23.19 -2.63 7.19
C ILE A 210 -24.26 -3.19 8.12
N THR A 211 -24.25 -4.49 8.31
CA THR A 211 -25.19 -5.21 9.20
C THR A 211 -24.44 -6.19 10.08
N GLU A 212 -25.01 -6.49 11.24
CA GLU A 212 -24.40 -7.43 12.19
C GLU A 212 -24.04 -8.79 11.56
N PRO A 213 -24.89 -9.45 10.74
CA PRO A 213 -24.52 -10.72 10.09
C PRO A 213 -23.30 -10.60 9.18
N LYS A 214 -23.17 -9.49 8.42
CA LYS A 214 -22.04 -9.26 7.52
C LYS A 214 -20.75 -9.01 8.29
N VAL A 215 -20.80 -8.24 9.38
CA VAL A 215 -19.64 -7.99 10.24
C VAL A 215 -19.22 -9.28 10.96
N LYS A 216 -20.17 -10.09 11.44
CA LYS A 216 -19.86 -11.41 12.01
C LYS A 216 -19.20 -12.35 10.98
N ALA A 217 -19.67 -12.34 9.73
CA ALA A 217 -19.04 -13.10 8.65
C ALA A 217 -17.59 -12.65 8.40
N LEU A 218 -17.34 -11.33 8.39
CA LEU A 218 -16.00 -10.77 8.25
C LEU A 218 -15.09 -11.19 9.42
N ALA A 219 -15.58 -11.05 10.66
CA ALA A 219 -14.84 -11.42 11.86
C ALA A 219 -14.49 -12.91 11.89
N LYS A 220 -15.46 -13.77 11.54
CA LYS A 220 -15.23 -15.22 11.44
C LYS A 220 -14.19 -15.55 10.37
N ALA A 221 -14.32 -14.98 9.18
CA ALA A 221 -13.37 -15.22 8.10
C ALA A 221 -11.94 -14.80 8.47
N ALA A 222 -11.78 -13.74 9.27
CA ALA A 222 -10.47 -13.33 9.77
C ALA A 222 -9.89 -14.35 10.76
N ASP A 223 -10.70 -14.87 11.70
CA ASP A 223 -10.25 -15.92 12.62
C ASP A 223 -9.86 -17.20 11.86
N ASP A 224 -10.69 -17.64 10.93
CA ASP A 224 -10.42 -18.82 10.10
C ASP A 224 -9.13 -18.63 9.28
N CYS A 225 -8.93 -17.45 8.69
CA CYS A 225 -7.74 -17.10 7.90
C CYS A 225 -6.45 -17.17 8.74
N TRP A 226 -6.45 -16.60 9.95
CA TRP A 226 -5.31 -16.67 10.85
C TRP A 226 -4.95 -18.11 11.22
N ASN A 227 -5.93 -18.90 11.62
CA ASN A 227 -5.72 -20.29 12.01
C ASN A 227 -5.19 -21.13 10.84
N ALA A 228 -5.72 -20.92 9.63
CA ALA A 228 -5.28 -21.62 8.42
C ALA A 228 -3.83 -21.25 8.06
N ILE A 229 -3.45 -19.98 8.17
CA ILE A 229 -2.06 -19.53 7.93
C ILE A 229 -1.10 -20.21 8.91
N LEU A 230 -1.39 -20.19 10.21
CA LEU A 230 -0.53 -20.81 11.21
C LEU A 230 -0.42 -22.33 11.05
N ALA A 231 -1.48 -22.97 10.56
CA ALA A 231 -1.48 -24.41 10.25
C ALA A 231 -0.85 -24.73 8.90
N LYS A 232 -0.54 -23.72 8.07
CA LYS A 232 -0.11 -23.88 6.67
C LYS A 232 -1.11 -24.73 5.86
N ASP A 233 -2.43 -24.58 6.17
CA ASP A 233 -3.53 -25.26 5.48
C ASP A 233 -3.97 -24.41 4.29
N PHE A 234 -3.54 -24.80 3.10
CA PHE A 234 -3.76 -24.03 1.87
C PHE A 234 -5.24 -23.87 1.52
N GLU A 235 -6.02 -24.93 1.57
CA GLU A 235 -7.44 -24.92 1.20
C GLU A 235 -8.26 -24.07 2.18
N ALA A 236 -8.01 -24.24 3.48
CA ALA A 236 -8.65 -23.44 4.51
C ALA A 236 -8.25 -21.95 4.39
N PHE A 237 -6.99 -21.67 4.08
CA PHE A 237 -6.50 -20.31 3.85
C PHE A 237 -7.18 -19.65 2.65
N ALA A 238 -7.18 -20.32 1.49
CA ALA A 238 -7.81 -19.79 0.29
C ALA A 238 -9.32 -19.52 0.51
N SER A 239 -10.01 -20.47 1.16
CA SER A 239 -11.43 -20.32 1.50
C SER A 239 -11.69 -19.13 2.44
N ALA A 240 -10.92 -18.98 3.51
CA ALA A 240 -11.08 -17.91 4.49
C ALA A 240 -10.69 -16.54 3.92
N PHE A 241 -9.62 -16.46 3.13
CA PHE A 241 -9.19 -15.27 2.42
C PHE A 241 -10.29 -14.74 1.49
N LYS A 242 -10.88 -15.62 0.69
CA LYS A 242 -12.01 -15.31 -0.20
C LYS A 242 -13.25 -14.90 0.58
N ALA A 243 -13.61 -15.63 1.63
CA ALA A 243 -14.76 -15.32 2.48
C ALA A 243 -14.64 -13.94 3.14
N SER A 244 -13.43 -13.55 3.57
CA SER A 244 -13.16 -12.21 4.09
C SER A 244 -13.43 -11.14 3.04
N PHE A 245 -12.99 -11.35 1.80
CA PHE A 245 -13.25 -10.40 0.72
C PHE A 245 -14.73 -10.32 0.36
N ASP A 246 -15.43 -11.45 0.30
CA ASP A 246 -16.86 -11.47 0.01
C ASP A 246 -17.68 -10.73 1.08
N ALA A 247 -17.31 -10.89 2.35
CA ALA A 247 -17.92 -10.15 3.45
C ALA A 247 -17.65 -8.63 3.34
N GLN A 248 -16.44 -8.23 2.92
CA GLN A 248 -16.11 -6.83 2.65
C GLN A 248 -16.97 -6.26 1.52
N VAL A 249 -17.04 -6.95 0.38
CA VAL A 249 -17.82 -6.50 -0.78
C VAL A 249 -19.30 -6.44 -0.47
N ALA A 250 -19.81 -7.36 0.34
CA ALA A 250 -21.21 -7.34 0.81
C ALA A 250 -21.53 -6.09 1.64
N MET A 251 -20.55 -5.55 2.39
CA MET A 251 -20.70 -4.30 3.15
C MET A 251 -20.37 -3.06 2.32
N PHE A 252 -19.43 -3.16 1.40
CA PHE A 252 -18.90 -2.06 0.61
C PHE A 252 -18.85 -2.43 -0.89
N PRO A 253 -20.01 -2.50 -1.57
CA PRO A 253 -20.08 -2.97 -2.96
C PRO A 253 -19.28 -2.09 -3.93
N ALA A 254 -19.10 -0.80 -3.59
CA ALA A 254 -18.28 0.11 -4.37
C ALA A 254 -16.77 -0.19 -4.36
N MET A 255 -16.31 -1.22 -3.64
CA MET A 255 -14.94 -1.73 -3.75
C MET A 255 -14.66 -2.34 -5.13
N ILE A 256 -15.70 -2.89 -5.79
CA ILE A 256 -15.59 -3.46 -7.13
C ILE A 256 -16.09 -2.41 -8.14
N GLN A 257 -15.18 -1.57 -8.61
CA GLN A 257 -15.46 -0.50 -9.58
C GLN A 257 -14.56 -0.58 -10.81
N GLY A 258 -15.03 0.00 -11.90
CA GLY A 258 -14.24 0.17 -13.13
C GLY A 258 -13.71 -1.15 -13.67
N CYS A 259 -12.39 -1.27 -13.80
CA CYS A 259 -11.74 -2.45 -14.36
C CYS A 259 -11.62 -3.64 -13.38
N VAL A 260 -11.91 -3.44 -12.08
CA VAL A 260 -11.68 -4.47 -11.04
C VAL A 260 -12.40 -5.77 -11.35
N GLN A 261 -13.69 -5.70 -11.73
CA GLN A 261 -14.46 -6.90 -12.08
C GLN A 261 -13.82 -7.69 -13.23
N GLY A 262 -13.36 -6.99 -14.29
CA GLY A 262 -12.70 -7.64 -15.42
C GLY A 262 -11.39 -8.36 -15.04
N PHE A 263 -10.64 -7.81 -14.07
CA PHE A 263 -9.46 -8.51 -13.53
C PHE A 263 -9.87 -9.74 -12.71
N ILE A 264 -10.88 -9.62 -11.86
CA ILE A 264 -11.42 -10.76 -11.09
C ILE A 264 -11.88 -11.85 -12.06
N ASP A 265 -12.69 -11.51 -13.07
CA ASP A 265 -13.21 -12.47 -14.05
C ASP A 265 -12.07 -13.18 -14.80
N LYS A 266 -11.04 -12.42 -15.20
CA LYS A 266 -9.88 -12.97 -15.90
C LYS A 266 -9.10 -13.98 -15.06
N TYR A 267 -8.76 -13.61 -13.82
CA TYR A 267 -7.87 -14.45 -13.01
C TYR A 267 -8.61 -15.55 -12.25
N SER A 268 -9.89 -15.36 -11.91
CA SER A 268 -10.70 -16.42 -11.28
C SER A 268 -10.99 -17.62 -12.16
N MET A 269 -10.75 -17.50 -13.47
CA MET A 269 -10.90 -18.62 -14.43
C MET A 269 -9.66 -19.51 -14.52
N LEU A 270 -8.54 -19.07 -13.95
CA LEU A 270 -7.29 -19.86 -13.99
C LEU A 270 -7.35 -20.95 -12.93
N PRO A 271 -7.04 -22.20 -13.28
CA PRO A 271 -7.14 -23.34 -12.36
C PRO A 271 -6.18 -23.24 -11.17
N GLU A 272 -5.08 -22.49 -11.33
CA GLU A 272 -4.07 -22.26 -10.29
C GLU A 272 -4.47 -21.17 -9.29
N VAL A 273 -5.59 -20.45 -9.51
CA VAL A 273 -6.07 -19.36 -8.64
C VAL A 273 -7.23 -19.85 -7.80
N HIS A 274 -7.02 -19.95 -6.49
CA HIS A 274 -7.99 -20.47 -5.54
C HIS A 274 -8.79 -19.38 -4.81
N ALA A 275 -8.19 -18.19 -4.65
CA ALA A 275 -8.85 -17.05 -4.04
C ALA A 275 -8.27 -15.72 -4.53
N TRP A 276 -9.02 -14.65 -4.29
CA TRP A 276 -8.60 -13.29 -4.64
C TRP A 276 -9.19 -12.27 -3.68
N LYS A 277 -8.50 -11.13 -3.57
CA LYS A 277 -8.91 -10.00 -2.73
C LYS A 277 -8.30 -8.69 -3.22
N MET A 278 -9.06 -7.61 -3.08
CA MET A 278 -8.51 -6.25 -3.17
C MET A 278 -7.91 -5.85 -1.82
N PRO A 279 -6.66 -5.38 -1.76
CA PRO A 279 -6.11 -4.84 -0.51
C PRO A 279 -6.68 -3.46 -0.18
N GLY A 280 -6.78 -3.17 1.11
CA GLY A 280 -7.28 -1.92 1.65
C GLY A 280 -8.71 -1.62 1.26
N ALA A 281 -8.97 -0.38 0.90
CA ALA A 281 -10.31 0.08 0.56
C ALA A 281 -10.80 -0.40 -0.82
N GLY A 282 -9.97 -1.04 -1.63
CA GLY A 282 -10.36 -1.51 -2.97
C GLY A 282 -10.50 -0.39 -4.00
N GLY A 283 -11.25 -0.67 -5.07
CA GLY A 283 -11.52 0.27 -6.16
C GLY A 283 -10.39 0.43 -7.18
N GLY A 284 -9.28 -0.32 -7.04
CA GLY A 284 -8.12 -0.32 -7.93
C GLY A 284 -6.80 -0.55 -7.17
N GLY A 285 -5.69 -0.54 -7.90
CA GLY A 285 -4.33 -0.67 -7.38
C GLY A 285 -3.74 -2.06 -7.54
N TYR A 286 -4.12 -3.01 -6.71
CA TYR A 286 -3.69 -4.40 -6.81
C TYR A 286 -4.86 -5.37 -6.62
N LEU A 287 -4.79 -6.51 -7.31
CA LEU A 287 -5.54 -7.72 -6.98
C LEU A 287 -4.55 -8.72 -6.38
N VAL A 288 -4.82 -9.19 -5.18
CA VAL A 288 -4.01 -10.22 -4.52
C VAL A 288 -4.67 -11.56 -4.78
N LEU A 289 -3.91 -12.49 -5.30
CA LEU A 289 -4.34 -13.86 -5.61
C LEU A 289 -3.70 -14.83 -4.65
N VAL A 290 -4.46 -15.84 -4.24
CA VAL A 290 -3.92 -17.05 -3.61
C VAL A 290 -3.77 -18.10 -4.71
N VAL A 291 -2.53 -18.57 -4.91
CA VAL A 291 -2.16 -19.50 -5.99
C VAL A 291 -1.41 -20.70 -5.43
N ASP A 292 -1.39 -21.80 -6.18
CA ASP A 292 -0.70 -23.04 -5.79
C ASP A 292 0.78 -22.79 -5.47
N GLU A 293 1.48 -22.10 -6.37
CA GLU A 293 2.89 -21.75 -6.23
C GLU A 293 3.20 -20.51 -7.07
N VAL A 294 3.65 -19.43 -6.45
CA VAL A 294 3.90 -18.13 -7.13
C VAL A 294 4.96 -18.25 -8.22
N LYS A 295 6.01 -19.05 -8.01
CA LYS A 295 7.07 -19.21 -9.03
C LYS A 295 6.54 -19.84 -10.31
N ALA A 296 5.76 -20.91 -10.19
CA ALA A 296 5.13 -21.57 -11.33
C ALA A 296 4.04 -20.70 -11.98
N PHE A 297 3.30 -19.93 -11.19
CA PHE A 297 2.25 -19.04 -11.71
C PHE A 297 2.78 -17.87 -12.54
N ARG A 298 4.03 -17.43 -12.31
CA ARG A 298 4.67 -16.31 -13.05
C ARG A 298 5.30 -16.70 -14.37
N GLU A 299 5.53 -17.99 -14.64
CA GLU A 299 6.06 -18.54 -15.89
C GLU A 299 4.95 -18.71 -16.93
#